data_3522ecf6d1196f3d916ba7786a3522b2
#
_entry.id   3522ecf6d1196f3d916ba7786a3522b2
#
_cell.length_a   1.000
_cell.length_b   1.000
_cell.length_c   1.000
_cell.angle_alpha   90.00
_cell.angle_beta   90.00
_cell.angle_gamma   90.00
#
_symmetry.space_group_name_H-M   'P 1'
#
loop_
_entity.id
_entity.type
_entity.pdbx_description
1 polymer ?
#
loop_
_entity_poly.entity_id
_entity_poly.type
_entity_poly.pdbx_seq_one_letter_code
_entity_poly.pdbx_strand_id
1 'polypeptide(L)'
;MKLYLAGPDVFRPDVLAWAEESRALCAALGHVALIPLDGVETTAIGIYQANIELIRTADAVIANLEPFRGCEPDSGTCVEVGFALALGKPVIGYLQTRETVVERVARIEGEARENRAKKPVDRNGQHVEDFGLPLN
;
A
#
# COMPACT_ATOMS: atom_id res chain seq x y z
N MET A 1 6.37 -12.95 15.60
CA MET A 1 7.01 -12.19 14.51
C MET A 1 6.68 -10.71 14.70
N LYS A 2 7.59 -9.82 14.28
CA LYS A 2 7.31 -8.39 14.13
C LYS A 2 6.78 -8.12 12.74
N LEU A 3 5.59 -7.57 12.62
CA LEU A 3 4.92 -7.29 11.34
C LEU A 3 4.84 -5.77 11.14
N TYR A 4 5.48 -5.26 10.09
CA TYR A 4 5.33 -3.86 9.72
C TYR A 4 4.03 -3.72 8.91
N LEU A 5 3.15 -2.82 9.34
CA LEU A 5 1.86 -2.55 8.71
C LEU A 5 1.99 -1.33 7.80
N ALA A 6 2.25 -1.58 6.53
CA ALA A 6 2.34 -0.56 5.49
C ALA A 6 0.95 -0.23 4.92
N GLY A 7 0.67 1.03 4.69
CA GLY A 7 -0.60 1.40 4.07
C GLY A 7 -1.04 2.83 4.31
N PRO A 8 -2.05 3.29 3.58
CA PRO A 8 -2.64 4.60 3.75
C PRO A 8 -3.48 4.74 5.03
N ASP A 9 -3.58 3.68 5.84
CA ASP A 9 -4.35 3.66 7.06
C ASP A 9 -3.89 4.72 8.08
N VAL A 10 -2.64 5.16 8.01
CA VAL A 10 -2.10 6.25 8.83
C VAL A 10 -2.79 7.60 8.56
N PHE A 11 -3.51 7.73 7.45
CA PHE A 11 -4.26 8.94 7.11
C PHE A 11 -5.75 8.87 7.49
N ARG A 12 -6.18 7.82 8.15
CA ARG A 12 -7.58 7.65 8.60
C ARG A 12 -7.93 8.68 9.68
N PRO A 13 -9.18 9.17 9.72
CA PRO A 13 -9.64 10.03 10.82
C PRO A 13 -9.59 9.34 12.20
N ASP A 14 -9.77 8.02 12.21
CA ASP A 14 -9.79 7.14 13.39
C ASP A 14 -8.47 6.38 13.58
N VAL A 15 -7.36 6.93 13.09
CA VAL A 15 -6.06 6.24 13.01
C VAL A 15 -5.59 5.64 14.34
N LEU A 16 -5.85 6.30 15.48
CA LEU A 16 -5.44 5.78 16.79
C LEU A 16 -6.23 4.54 17.18
N ALA A 17 -7.55 4.53 16.93
CA ALA A 17 -8.41 3.36 17.18
C ALA A 17 -8.00 2.20 16.26
N TRP A 18 -7.79 2.46 14.98
CA TRP A 18 -7.28 1.47 14.03
C TRP A 18 -5.93 0.88 14.48
N ALA A 19 -5.02 1.72 14.97
CA ALA A 19 -3.71 1.25 15.44
C ALA A 19 -3.84 0.34 16.67
N GLU A 20 -4.72 0.68 17.63
CA GLU A 20 -5.00 -0.17 18.79
C GLU A 20 -5.60 -1.52 18.39
N GLU A 21 -6.61 -1.52 17.51
CA GLU A 21 -7.23 -2.74 16.99
C GLU A 21 -6.23 -3.62 16.26
N SER A 22 -5.38 -3.01 15.42
CA SER A 22 -4.34 -3.72 14.68
C SER A 22 -3.30 -4.36 15.60
N ARG A 23 -2.87 -3.64 16.65
CA ARG A 23 -1.96 -4.20 17.67
C ARG A 23 -2.61 -5.35 18.44
N ALA A 24 -3.88 -5.18 18.84
CA ALA A 24 -4.63 -6.23 19.54
C ALA A 24 -4.79 -7.48 18.69
N LEU A 25 -5.12 -7.33 17.39
CA LEU A 25 -5.22 -8.44 16.45
C LEU A 25 -3.90 -9.18 16.28
N CYS A 26 -2.81 -8.45 16.05
CA CYS A 26 -1.48 -9.05 15.94
C CYS A 26 -1.09 -9.78 17.23
N ALA A 27 -1.31 -9.19 18.38
CA ALA A 27 -1.01 -9.80 19.67
C ALA A 27 -1.81 -11.08 19.92
N ALA A 28 -3.11 -11.10 19.57
CA ALA A 28 -3.96 -12.29 19.69
C ALA A 28 -3.46 -13.46 18.82
N LEU A 29 -2.74 -13.15 17.73
CA LEU A 29 -2.12 -14.13 16.84
C LEU A 29 -0.64 -14.43 17.17
N GLY A 30 -0.13 -13.91 18.28
CA GLY A 30 1.25 -14.12 18.72
C GLY A 30 2.29 -13.28 17.93
N HIS A 31 1.86 -12.15 17.38
CA HIS A 31 2.71 -11.23 16.62
C HIS A 31 2.79 -9.84 17.27
N VAL A 32 3.74 -9.03 16.84
CA VAL A 32 3.89 -7.62 17.25
C VAL A 32 3.71 -6.74 16.02
N ALA A 33 2.75 -5.83 16.06
CA ALA A 33 2.57 -4.83 15.02
C ALA A 33 3.60 -3.70 15.18
N LEU A 34 4.27 -3.34 14.10
CA LEU A 34 5.08 -2.13 13.95
C LEU A 34 4.29 -1.19 13.03
N ILE A 35 3.88 -0.05 13.55
CA ILE A 35 3.01 0.89 12.82
C ILE A 35 3.78 2.20 12.58
N PRO A 36 3.68 2.84 11.40
CA PRO A 36 4.34 4.11 11.09
C PRO A 36 4.03 5.29 12.03
N LEU A 37 3.15 5.09 13.00
CA LEU A 37 2.79 6.06 14.04
C LEU A 37 3.62 5.94 15.33
N ASP A 38 4.47 4.94 15.43
CA ASP A 38 5.20 4.62 16.67
C ASP A 38 6.40 5.55 16.92
N GLY A 39 6.69 6.46 15.98
CA GLY A 39 7.75 7.44 16.07
C GLY A 39 7.30 8.78 16.65
N VAL A 40 8.26 9.56 17.16
CA VAL A 40 8.06 10.95 17.64
C VAL A 40 8.43 11.98 16.56
N GLU A 41 8.81 11.52 15.39
CA GLU A 41 9.31 12.35 14.30
C GLU A 41 8.17 13.17 13.67
N THR A 42 8.46 14.45 13.40
CA THR A 42 7.48 15.38 12.82
C THR A 42 7.91 15.92 11.45
N THR A 43 9.15 15.67 11.04
CA THR A 43 9.66 16.07 9.73
C THR A 43 9.48 14.96 8.71
N ALA A 44 9.26 15.31 7.45
CA ALA A 44 9.09 14.30 6.38
C ALA A 44 10.28 13.33 6.30
N ILE A 45 11.50 13.85 6.40
CA ILE A 45 12.70 13.02 6.35
C ILE A 45 12.84 12.14 7.60
N GLY A 46 12.51 12.66 8.78
CA GLY A 46 12.54 11.89 10.02
C GLY A 46 11.52 10.78 10.03
N ILE A 47 10.29 11.03 9.58
CA ILE A 47 9.24 10.01 9.42
C ILE A 47 9.71 8.92 8.45
N TYR A 48 10.25 9.31 7.29
CA TYR A 48 10.79 8.36 6.32
C TYR A 48 11.88 7.47 6.94
N GLN A 49 12.86 8.08 7.62
CA GLN A 49 13.95 7.34 8.25
C GLN A 49 13.43 6.38 9.35
N ALA A 50 12.49 6.82 10.17
CA ALA A 50 11.87 5.99 11.19
C ALA A 50 11.14 4.79 10.58
N ASN A 51 10.36 4.99 9.52
CA ASN A 51 9.67 3.90 8.82
C ASN A 51 10.65 2.89 8.21
N ILE A 52 11.71 3.36 7.56
CA ILE A 52 12.78 2.51 7.03
C ILE A 52 13.41 1.65 8.14
N GLU A 53 13.63 2.22 9.32
CA GLU A 53 14.20 1.48 10.45
C GLU A 53 13.21 0.47 11.03
N LEU A 54 11.93 0.80 11.12
CA LEU A 54 10.88 -0.16 11.49
C LEU A 54 10.85 -1.35 10.52
N ILE A 55 10.91 -1.10 9.20
CA ILE A 55 10.95 -2.15 8.19
C ILE A 55 12.21 -3.01 8.34
N ARG A 56 13.38 -2.42 8.65
CA ARG A 56 14.61 -3.19 8.89
C ARG A 56 14.46 -4.17 10.04
N THR A 57 13.78 -3.77 11.11
CA THR A 57 13.57 -4.60 12.31
C THR A 57 12.40 -5.57 12.20
N ALA A 58 11.51 -5.40 11.22
CA ALA A 58 10.37 -6.28 10.97
C ALA A 58 10.81 -7.65 10.43
N ASP A 59 10.05 -8.68 10.73
CA ASP A 59 10.21 -10.03 10.14
C ASP A 59 9.49 -10.15 8.80
N ALA A 60 8.38 -9.40 8.62
CA ALA A 60 7.59 -9.35 7.40
C ALA A 60 6.84 -8.02 7.30
N VAL A 61 6.34 -7.70 6.10
CA VAL A 61 5.49 -6.54 5.82
C VAL A 61 4.10 -7.00 5.40
N ILE A 62 3.07 -6.41 6.00
CA ILE A 62 1.68 -6.54 5.58
C ILE A 62 1.27 -5.20 4.96
N ALA A 63 0.97 -5.18 3.68
CA ALA A 63 0.74 -3.95 2.93
C ALA A 63 -0.72 -3.82 2.49
N ASN A 64 -1.37 -2.75 2.93
CA ASN A 64 -2.65 -2.30 2.37
C ASN A 64 -2.39 -1.62 1.03
N LEU A 65 -2.77 -2.29 -0.05
CA LEU A 65 -2.56 -1.82 -1.42
C LEU A 65 -3.86 -1.30 -2.06
N GLU A 66 -4.84 -0.94 -1.25
CA GLU A 66 -6.06 -0.29 -1.73
C GLU A 66 -5.73 1.03 -2.44
N PRO A 67 -6.50 1.37 -3.48
CA PRO A 67 -6.35 2.65 -4.18
C PRO A 67 -6.43 3.83 -3.21
N PHE A 68 -5.47 4.74 -3.33
CA PHE A 68 -5.39 5.91 -2.45
C PHE A 68 -5.18 7.19 -3.27
N ARG A 69 -6.16 8.11 -3.22
CA ARG A 69 -6.15 9.38 -3.96
C ARG A 69 -6.05 9.23 -5.49
N GLY A 70 -6.44 8.08 -6.02
CA GLY A 70 -6.38 7.78 -7.46
C GLY A 70 -6.63 6.31 -7.73
N CYS A 71 -6.09 5.81 -8.84
CA CYS A 71 -6.25 4.41 -9.26
C CYS A 71 -5.19 3.48 -8.65
N GLU A 72 -4.11 4.05 -8.11
CA GLU A 72 -2.95 3.31 -7.61
C GLU A 72 -2.87 3.32 -6.08
N PRO A 73 -2.12 2.40 -5.48
CA PRO A 73 -1.84 2.44 -4.06
C PRO A 73 -1.10 3.71 -3.63
N ASP A 74 -1.04 3.95 -2.33
CA ASP A 74 -0.24 5.03 -1.78
C ASP A 74 1.25 4.88 -2.15
N SER A 75 1.84 5.96 -2.65
CA SER A 75 3.23 5.96 -3.12
C SER A 75 4.24 5.67 -2.00
N GLY A 76 3.98 6.11 -0.77
CA GLY A 76 4.79 5.79 0.39
C GLY A 76 4.79 4.29 0.67
N THR A 77 3.61 3.68 0.63
CA THR A 77 3.42 2.24 0.77
C THR A 77 4.18 1.46 -0.30
N CYS A 78 4.14 1.92 -1.56
CA CYS A 78 4.90 1.28 -2.65
C CYS A 78 6.42 1.32 -2.41
N VAL A 79 6.95 2.44 -1.91
CA VAL A 79 8.38 2.56 -1.53
C VAL A 79 8.74 1.60 -0.40
N GLU A 80 7.90 1.50 0.62
CA GLU A 80 8.08 0.60 1.77
C GLU A 80 8.08 -0.88 1.35
N VAL A 81 7.14 -1.26 0.49
CA VAL A 81 7.07 -2.61 -0.12
C VAL A 81 8.33 -2.90 -0.92
N GLY A 82 8.74 -1.99 -1.82
CA GLY A 82 9.94 -2.15 -2.62
C GLY A 82 11.21 -2.28 -1.77
N PHE A 83 11.30 -1.49 -0.69
CA PHE A 83 12.42 -1.55 0.24
C PHE A 83 12.45 -2.88 1.02
N ALA A 84 11.30 -3.37 1.49
CA ALA A 84 11.20 -4.65 2.17
C ALA A 84 11.62 -5.82 1.26
N LEU A 85 11.16 -5.83 0.02
CA LEU A 85 11.55 -6.82 -1.00
C LEU A 85 13.05 -6.78 -1.27
N ALA A 86 13.66 -5.59 -1.38
CA ALA A 86 15.10 -5.43 -1.57
C ALA A 86 15.92 -5.98 -0.38
N LEU A 87 15.34 -6.00 0.82
CA LEU A 87 15.93 -6.63 2.01
C LEU A 87 15.65 -8.15 2.09
N GLY A 88 14.97 -8.74 1.11
CA GLY A 88 14.59 -10.15 1.11
C GLY A 88 13.51 -10.50 2.14
N LYS A 89 12.73 -9.51 2.63
CA LYS A 89 11.67 -9.75 3.59
C LYS A 89 10.40 -10.26 2.90
N PRO A 90 9.64 -11.17 3.53
CA PRO A 90 8.31 -11.53 3.07
C PRO A 90 7.39 -10.29 3.05
N VAL A 91 6.65 -10.11 1.96
CA VAL A 91 5.63 -9.07 1.83
C VAL A 91 4.31 -9.72 1.47
N ILE A 92 3.26 -9.37 2.20
CA ILE A 92 1.89 -9.80 1.94
C ILE A 92 1.07 -8.55 1.66
N GLY A 93 0.71 -8.33 0.38
CA GLY A 93 -0.22 -7.28 -0.02
C GLY A 93 -1.66 -7.76 0.08
N TYR A 94 -2.57 -6.87 0.46
CA TYR A 94 -4.00 -7.16 0.44
C TYR A 94 -4.80 -6.03 -0.22
N LEU A 95 -5.91 -6.44 -0.83
CA LEU A 95 -6.91 -5.62 -1.49
C LEU A 95 -8.29 -6.17 -1.16
N GLN A 96 -9.32 -5.33 -1.09
CA GLN A 96 -10.70 -5.75 -0.88
C GLN A 96 -11.30 -6.39 -2.14
N THR A 97 -10.86 -5.96 -3.32
CA THR A 97 -11.36 -6.46 -4.60
C THR A 97 -10.22 -7.00 -5.45
N ARG A 98 -10.58 -7.89 -6.39
CA ARG A 98 -9.66 -8.38 -7.44
C ARG A 98 -9.83 -7.61 -8.76
N GLU A 99 -10.42 -6.42 -8.71
CA GLU A 99 -10.55 -5.54 -9.85
C GLU A 99 -9.18 -5.29 -10.48
N THR A 100 -9.06 -5.50 -11.78
CA THR A 100 -7.82 -5.23 -12.51
C THR A 100 -7.54 -3.73 -12.58
N VAL A 101 -6.30 -3.34 -12.88
CA VAL A 101 -5.95 -1.91 -13.07
C VAL A 101 -6.82 -1.29 -14.16
N VAL A 102 -7.05 -1.99 -15.27
CA VAL A 102 -7.89 -1.50 -16.39
C VAL A 102 -9.34 -1.25 -15.94
N GLU A 103 -9.94 -2.21 -15.23
CA GLU A 103 -11.29 -2.08 -14.70
C GLU A 103 -11.39 -0.93 -13.71
N ARG A 104 -10.39 -0.77 -12.86
CA ARG A 104 -10.32 0.32 -11.87
C ARG A 104 -10.20 1.69 -12.53
N VAL A 105 -9.32 1.83 -13.51
CA VAL A 105 -9.18 3.08 -14.28
C VAL A 105 -10.50 3.41 -14.96
N ALA A 106 -11.14 2.44 -15.62
CA ALA A 106 -12.44 2.62 -16.25
C ALA A 106 -13.52 3.05 -15.25
N ARG A 107 -13.57 2.46 -14.07
CA ARG A 107 -14.53 2.81 -13.01
C ARG A 107 -14.30 4.21 -12.42
N ILE A 108 -13.05 4.59 -12.18
CA ILE A 108 -12.70 5.86 -11.51
C ILE A 108 -12.71 7.04 -12.51
N GLU A 109 -12.24 6.83 -13.72
CA GLU A 109 -12.04 7.88 -14.72
C GLU A 109 -13.15 7.95 -15.78
N GLY A 110 -14.07 6.99 -15.77
CA GLY A 110 -15.11 6.80 -16.78
C GLY A 110 -14.80 5.63 -17.71
N GLU A 111 -15.59 5.50 -18.80
CA GLU A 111 -15.47 4.36 -19.73
C GLU A 111 -14.03 4.14 -20.19
N ALA A 112 -13.67 2.85 -20.26
CA ALA A 112 -12.40 2.43 -20.81
C ALA A 112 -12.21 2.99 -22.22
N ARG A 113 -11.12 3.70 -22.43
CA ARG A 113 -10.74 4.25 -23.73
C ARG A 113 -9.69 3.35 -24.35
N GLU A 114 -9.63 3.34 -25.66
CA GLU A 114 -8.59 2.63 -26.39
C GLU A 114 -7.82 3.60 -27.28
N ASN A 115 -6.53 3.37 -27.42
CA ASN A 115 -5.70 4.05 -28.40
C ASN A 115 -5.87 3.41 -29.81
N ARG A 116 -5.19 3.98 -30.81
CA ARG A 116 -5.23 3.45 -32.19
C ARG A 116 -4.77 1.99 -32.32
N ALA A 117 -4.00 1.49 -31.35
CA ALA A 117 -3.54 0.10 -31.30
C ALA A 117 -4.48 -0.81 -30.49
N LYS A 118 -5.70 -0.34 -30.14
CA LYS A 118 -6.69 -1.04 -29.32
C LYS A 118 -6.17 -1.46 -27.95
N LYS A 119 -5.31 -0.63 -27.36
CA LYS A 119 -4.82 -0.83 -25.98
C LYS A 119 -5.53 0.12 -25.03
N PRO A 120 -5.85 -0.33 -23.80
CA PRO A 120 -6.49 0.53 -22.80
C PRO A 120 -5.61 1.74 -22.49
N VAL A 121 -6.26 2.89 -22.30
CA VAL A 121 -5.61 4.14 -21.93
C VAL A 121 -6.41 4.86 -20.86
N ASP A 122 -5.71 5.60 -20.01
CA ASP A 122 -6.29 6.50 -19.03
C ASP A 122 -6.87 7.77 -19.68
N ARG A 123 -7.43 8.67 -18.86
CA ARG A 123 -8.00 9.95 -19.34
C ARG A 123 -6.97 10.87 -20.03
N ASN A 124 -5.68 10.68 -19.76
CA ASN A 124 -4.59 11.44 -20.38
C ASN A 124 -4.05 10.79 -21.66
N GLY A 125 -4.59 9.61 -22.03
CA GLY A 125 -4.15 8.84 -23.19
C GLY A 125 -2.90 8.00 -22.91
N GLN A 126 -2.49 7.84 -21.66
CA GLN A 126 -1.39 6.97 -21.26
C GLN A 126 -1.86 5.51 -21.27
N HIS A 127 -0.99 4.62 -21.73
CA HIS A 127 -1.30 3.20 -21.78
C HIS A 127 -1.46 2.65 -20.34
N VAL A 128 -2.55 1.91 -20.11
CA VAL A 128 -2.78 1.13 -18.90
C VAL A 128 -2.38 -0.30 -19.21
N GLU A 129 -1.51 -0.86 -18.41
CA GLU A 129 -1.06 -2.25 -18.57
C GLU A 129 -2.20 -3.22 -18.24
N ASP A 130 -2.42 -4.17 -19.15
CA ASP A 130 -3.50 -5.16 -19.05
C ASP A 130 -2.90 -6.56 -18.90
N PHE A 131 -2.38 -6.85 -17.72
CA PHE A 131 -1.90 -8.19 -17.35
C PHE A 131 -2.97 -9.01 -16.61
N GLY A 132 -4.19 -8.49 -16.48
CA GLY A 132 -5.24 -9.12 -15.70
C GLY A 132 -4.96 -9.11 -14.20
N LEU A 133 -4.09 -8.20 -13.73
CA LEU A 133 -3.68 -8.06 -12.35
C LEU A 133 -4.31 -6.82 -11.71
N PRO A 134 -4.53 -6.82 -10.39
CA PRO A 134 -5.05 -5.66 -9.67
C PRO A 134 -4.01 -4.56 -9.46
N LEU A 135 -2.74 -4.85 -9.70
CA LEU A 135 -1.60 -3.91 -9.58
C LEU A 135 -0.63 -4.15 -10.74
N ASN A 136 0.10 -3.10 -11.12
CA ASN A 136 1.21 -3.16 -12.05
C ASN A 136 2.48 -3.67 -11.39
#